data_750861662363ec24ca8736e744798839
#
_entry.id   750861662363ec24ca8736e744798839
#
_cell.length_a   1.000
_cell.length_b   1.000
_cell.length_c   1.000
_cell.angle_alpha   90.00
_cell.angle_beta   90.00
_cell.angle_gamma   90.00
#
_symmetry.space_group_name_H-M   'P 1'
#
loop_
_entity.id
_entity.type
_entity.pdbx_description
1 polymer ?
#
loop_
_entity_poly.entity_id
_entity_poly.type
_entity_poly.pdbx_seq_one_letter_code
_entity_poly.pdbx_strand_id
1 'polypeptide(L)'
;VFTTMMVLLLGEIDISIASIMCLSGCCTGVAFEAGLPIVPAMMVGLLVGAACGFFNGILLVAFPDLNSTIVTLGNQILFRGIAYMILEDKPITSISSKMSFLAWSKVAGIPLILIVFFVETLIFAFVIHRTKFGRSLYAIGSNAKASRFSGIKTNQIKVLVFTLSGLCAGFAGLFLISKLGSARASIAKGYEMEVIAMAILGGVSTAGGKGKVLGAVLGVFSIGFLRYGLGIVNVSSQ
;
A
#
# COMPACT_ATOMS: atom_id res chain seq x y z
N VAL A 1 1.16 -5.34 -1.07
CA VAL A 1 0.46 -6.53 -1.59
C VAL A 1 -0.51 -7.10 -0.57
N PHE A 2 -0.15 -7.30 0.71
CA PHE A 2 -1.05 -7.92 1.71
C PHE A 2 -2.30 -7.08 1.98
N THR A 3 -2.17 -5.77 2.07
CA THR A 3 -3.33 -4.87 2.24
C THR A 3 -4.17 -4.80 0.97
N THR A 4 -3.54 -4.81 -0.20
CA THR A 4 -4.23 -4.93 -1.50
C THR A 4 -5.03 -6.25 -1.56
N MET A 5 -4.44 -7.35 -1.09
CA MET A 5 -5.17 -8.62 -0.93
C MET A 5 -6.41 -8.44 -0.04
N MET A 6 -6.31 -7.71 1.08
CA MET A 6 -7.48 -7.46 1.96
C MET A 6 -8.56 -6.64 1.25
N VAL A 7 -8.17 -5.62 0.47
CA VAL A 7 -9.10 -4.83 -0.36
C VAL A 7 -9.77 -5.72 -1.41
N LEU A 8 -9.00 -6.54 -2.12
CA LEU A 8 -9.54 -7.50 -3.10
C LEU A 8 -10.44 -8.55 -2.44
N LEU A 9 -10.12 -9.02 -1.22
CA LEU A 9 -11.01 -9.94 -0.48
C LEU A 9 -12.38 -9.33 -0.20
N LEU A 10 -12.50 -8.01 -0.05
CA LEU A 10 -13.79 -7.32 0.06
C LEU A 10 -14.54 -7.23 -1.28
N GLY A 11 -13.92 -7.59 -2.40
CA GLY A 11 -14.44 -7.36 -3.75
C GLY A 11 -14.25 -5.92 -4.22
N GLU A 12 -13.30 -5.19 -3.63
CA GLU A 12 -12.97 -3.79 -3.96
C GLU A 12 -11.59 -3.71 -4.62
N ILE A 13 -11.33 -2.64 -5.34
CA ILE A 13 -10.01 -2.38 -5.96
C ILE A 13 -9.54 -0.99 -5.52
N ASP A 14 -8.29 -0.89 -5.07
CA ASP A 14 -7.65 0.38 -4.71
C ASP A 14 -6.48 0.66 -5.66
N ILE A 15 -6.68 1.64 -6.55
CA ILE A 15 -5.64 2.09 -7.49
C ILE A 15 -4.81 3.22 -6.90
N SER A 16 -5.26 3.87 -5.82
CA SER A 16 -4.59 5.05 -5.24
C SER A 16 -3.30 4.75 -4.46
N ILE A 17 -2.99 3.48 -4.20
CA ILE A 17 -1.88 3.01 -3.37
C ILE A 17 -0.56 3.68 -3.73
N ALA A 18 -0.20 3.73 -5.02
CA ALA A 18 1.06 4.32 -5.47
C ALA A 18 1.13 5.84 -5.25
N SER A 19 0.01 6.54 -5.36
CA SER A 19 -0.07 7.97 -5.07
C SER A 19 0.01 8.24 -3.57
N ILE A 20 -0.57 7.36 -2.73
CA ILE A 20 -0.43 7.43 -1.28
C ILE A 20 1.02 7.20 -0.87
N MET A 21 1.71 6.20 -1.45
CA MET A 21 3.15 5.98 -1.24
C MET A 21 3.96 7.24 -1.57
N CYS A 22 3.66 7.86 -2.71
CA CYS A 22 4.31 9.06 -3.16
C CYS A 22 4.06 10.23 -2.20
N LEU A 23 2.79 10.55 -1.91
CA LEU A 23 2.42 11.67 -1.05
C LEU A 23 2.99 11.52 0.36
N SER A 24 2.93 10.32 0.96
CA SER A 24 3.54 10.01 2.25
C SER A 24 5.04 10.26 2.25
N GLY A 25 5.74 9.81 1.21
CA GLY A 25 7.17 10.05 1.05
C GLY A 25 7.51 11.53 0.89
N CYS A 26 6.73 12.27 0.10
CA CYS A 26 6.90 13.71 -0.10
C CYS A 26 6.68 14.48 1.20
N CYS A 27 5.59 14.18 1.93
CA CYS A 27 5.31 14.83 3.23
C CYS A 27 6.40 14.52 4.28
N THR A 28 6.96 13.31 4.27
CA THR A 28 8.11 12.97 5.11
C THR A 28 9.32 13.84 4.76
N GLY A 29 9.61 14.02 3.47
CA GLY A 29 10.71 14.85 2.99
C GLY A 29 10.55 16.31 3.43
N VAL A 30 9.38 16.88 3.20
CA VAL A 30 9.05 18.27 3.59
C VAL A 30 9.12 18.46 5.10
N ALA A 31 8.57 17.54 5.88
CA ALA A 31 8.63 17.60 7.34
C ALA A 31 10.08 17.56 7.86
N PHE A 32 10.95 16.78 7.21
CA PHE A 32 12.37 16.74 7.52
C PHE A 32 13.09 18.05 7.16
N GLU A 33 12.82 18.65 5.99
CA GLU A 33 13.38 19.96 5.60
C GLU A 33 12.88 21.10 6.47
N ALA A 34 11.67 20.98 7.01
CA ALA A 34 11.15 21.94 8.00
C ALA A 34 11.81 21.82 9.38
N GLY A 35 12.83 20.95 9.53
CA GLY A 35 13.63 20.81 10.75
C GLY A 35 13.16 19.72 11.72
N LEU A 36 12.15 18.89 11.36
CA LEU A 36 11.78 17.78 12.22
C LEU A 36 12.86 16.70 12.20
N PRO A 37 13.16 16.07 13.36
CA PRO A 37 13.99 14.87 13.39
C PRO A 37 13.40 13.77 12.50
N ILE A 38 14.25 12.85 12.02
CA ILE A 38 13.85 11.85 11.02
C ILE A 38 12.68 10.97 11.46
N VAL A 39 12.64 10.56 12.73
CA VAL A 39 11.57 9.68 13.25
C VAL A 39 10.21 10.39 13.28
N PRO A 40 10.07 11.61 13.86
CA PRO A 40 8.85 12.40 13.71
C PRO A 40 8.44 12.67 12.26
N ALA A 41 9.40 12.97 11.36
CA ALA A 41 9.10 13.16 9.95
C ALA A 41 8.52 11.89 9.30
N MET A 42 9.04 10.71 9.63
CA MET A 42 8.48 9.43 9.19
C MET A 42 7.06 9.21 9.72
N MET A 43 6.79 9.60 10.96
CA MET A 43 5.43 9.51 11.54
C MET A 43 4.44 10.40 10.79
N VAL A 44 4.85 11.61 10.37
CA VAL A 44 4.02 12.47 9.50
C VAL A 44 3.64 11.72 8.21
N GLY A 45 4.61 11.10 7.53
CA GLY A 45 4.33 10.32 6.32
C GLY A 45 3.35 9.17 6.57
N LEU A 46 3.52 8.42 7.66
CA LEU A 46 2.60 7.34 8.02
C LEU A 46 1.19 7.84 8.30
N LEU A 47 1.05 8.96 9.03
CA LEU A 47 -0.25 9.56 9.31
C LEU A 47 -0.93 10.07 8.03
N VAL A 48 -0.17 10.67 7.12
CA VAL A 48 -0.68 11.07 5.79
C VAL A 48 -1.17 9.86 5.02
N GLY A 49 -0.40 8.77 4.99
CA GLY A 49 -0.83 7.52 4.35
C GLY A 49 -2.13 6.97 4.95
N ALA A 50 -2.21 6.91 6.28
CA ALA A 50 -3.40 6.47 6.98
C ALA A 50 -4.61 7.39 6.72
N ALA A 51 -4.41 8.71 6.70
CA ALA A 51 -5.45 9.70 6.41
C ALA A 51 -5.99 9.56 4.98
N CYS A 52 -5.12 9.36 3.99
CA CYS A 52 -5.53 9.11 2.60
C CYS A 52 -6.35 7.82 2.47
N GLY A 53 -5.90 6.73 3.11
CA GLY A 53 -6.65 5.48 3.13
C GLY A 53 -8.00 5.62 3.86
N PHE A 54 -8.05 6.33 4.98
CA PHE A 54 -9.27 6.64 5.71
C PHE A 54 -10.25 7.45 4.84
N PHE A 55 -9.75 8.44 4.12
CA PHE A 55 -10.53 9.24 3.18
C PHE A 55 -11.15 8.38 2.08
N ASN A 56 -10.37 7.47 1.46
CA ASN A 56 -10.89 6.48 0.51
C ASN A 56 -12.02 5.65 1.13
N GLY A 57 -11.79 5.11 2.33
CA GLY A 57 -12.76 4.28 3.02
C GLY A 57 -14.06 5.00 3.34
N ILE A 58 -13.99 6.27 3.79
CA ILE A 58 -15.18 7.09 4.07
C ILE A 58 -15.97 7.37 2.78
N LEU A 59 -15.30 7.77 1.70
CA LEU A 59 -15.97 8.04 0.42
C LEU A 59 -16.75 6.80 -0.06
N LEU A 60 -16.13 5.62 0.01
CA LEU A 60 -16.77 4.37 -0.42
C LEU A 60 -17.94 3.93 0.47
N VAL A 61 -17.97 4.36 1.71
CA VAL A 61 -19.10 4.11 2.62
C VAL A 61 -20.20 5.16 2.45
N ALA A 62 -19.81 6.42 2.23
CA ALA A 62 -20.75 7.52 2.01
C ALA A 62 -21.50 7.43 0.68
N PHE A 63 -20.80 6.90 -0.35
CA PHE A 63 -21.33 6.76 -1.71
C PHE A 63 -21.29 5.29 -2.17
N PRO A 64 -22.14 4.42 -1.63
CA PRO A 64 -22.09 2.97 -1.86
C PRO A 64 -22.40 2.56 -3.30
N ASP A 65 -23.00 3.43 -4.09
CA ASP A 65 -23.31 3.18 -5.51
C ASP A 65 -22.12 3.42 -6.43
N LEU A 66 -21.04 4.07 -5.94
CA LEU A 66 -19.84 4.31 -6.71
C LEU A 66 -18.91 3.10 -6.65
N ASN A 67 -18.38 2.73 -7.81
CA ASN A 67 -17.38 1.68 -7.92
C ASN A 67 -16.06 2.16 -7.25
N SER A 68 -15.47 1.31 -6.41
CA SER A 68 -14.21 1.61 -5.71
C SER A 68 -13.08 1.97 -6.65
N THR A 69 -13.01 1.32 -7.81
CA THR A 69 -12.01 1.61 -8.84
C THR A 69 -12.09 3.06 -9.32
N ILE A 70 -13.31 3.58 -9.56
CA ILE A 70 -13.52 4.96 -10.02
C ILE A 70 -13.13 5.96 -8.92
N VAL A 71 -13.57 5.71 -7.68
CA VAL A 71 -13.26 6.58 -6.53
C VAL A 71 -11.75 6.62 -6.28
N THR A 72 -11.11 5.47 -6.24
CA THR A 72 -9.66 5.39 -5.96
C THR A 72 -8.82 5.90 -7.13
N LEU A 73 -9.30 5.80 -8.39
CA LEU A 73 -8.66 6.42 -9.54
C LEU A 73 -8.70 7.96 -9.44
N GLY A 74 -9.86 8.52 -9.09
CA GLY A 74 -9.98 9.97 -8.83
C GLY A 74 -9.04 10.43 -7.71
N ASN A 75 -9.01 9.67 -6.61
CA ASN A 75 -8.14 9.97 -5.48
C ASN A 75 -6.64 9.74 -5.80
N GLN A 76 -6.31 8.82 -6.70
CA GLN A 76 -4.95 8.67 -7.22
C GLN A 76 -4.45 9.97 -7.87
N ILE A 77 -5.30 10.59 -8.72
CA ILE A 77 -4.97 11.86 -9.37
C ILE A 77 -4.88 12.97 -8.33
N LEU A 78 -5.83 13.04 -7.39
CA LEU A 78 -5.85 14.02 -6.33
C LEU A 78 -4.58 13.96 -5.46
N PHE A 79 -4.25 12.80 -4.90
CA PHE A 79 -3.09 12.64 -4.02
C PHE A 79 -1.77 12.89 -4.76
N ARG A 80 -1.71 12.49 -6.03
CA ARG A 80 -0.55 12.78 -6.88
C ARG A 80 -0.43 14.27 -7.17
N GLY A 81 -1.53 14.95 -7.46
CA GLY A 81 -1.58 16.40 -7.65
C GLY A 81 -1.12 17.16 -6.41
N ILE A 82 -1.58 16.75 -5.21
CA ILE A 82 -1.13 17.33 -3.93
C ILE A 82 0.39 17.15 -3.76
N ALA A 83 0.94 15.98 -4.10
CA ALA A 83 2.38 15.74 -4.01
C ALA A 83 3.18 16.67 -4.95
N TYR A 84 2.71 16.92 -6.18
CA TYR A 84 3.30 17.89 -7.08
C TYR A 84 3.22 19.32 -6.56
N MET A 85 2.09 19.73 -6.00
CA MET A 85 1.90 21.07 -5.42
C MET A 85 2.85 21.31 -4.23
N ILE A 86 2.99 20.32 -3.35
CA ILE A 86 3.83 20.43 -2.15
C ILE A 86 5.33 20.55 -2.52
N LEU A 87 5.78 19.79 -3.52
CA LEU A 87 7.19 19.77 -3.91
C LEU A 87 7.55 20.80 -4.99
N GLU A 88 6.58 21.50 -5.60
CA GLU A 88 6.84 22.38 -6.75
C GLU A 88 7.72 21.70 -7.82
N ASP A 89 7.54 20.40 -8.02
CA ASP A 89 8.32 19.52 -8.89
C ASP A 89 9.83 19.42 -8.56
N LYS A 90 10.26 19.92 -7.39
CA LYS A 90 11.64 19.85 -6.94
C LYS A 90 11.87 18.60 -6.08
N PRO A 91 12.91 17.78 -6.37
CA PRO A 91 13.18 16.62 -5.54
C PRO A 91 13.83 17.02 -4.21
N ILE A 92 13.39 16.42 -3.11
CA ILE A 92 14.04 16.54 -1.80
C ILE A 92 15.09 15.44 -1.68
N THR A 93 16.36 15.83 -1.62
CA THR A 93 17.51 14.90 -1.52
C THR A 93 18.20 14.95 -0.16
N SER A 94 17.92 15.97 0.66
CA SER A 94 18.48 16.17 2.01
C SER A 94 18.24 14.99 2.96
N ILE A 95 17.16 14.24 2.74
CA ILE A 95 16.74 13.09 3.53
C ILE A 95 17.61 11.84 3.32
N SER A 96 18.36 11.76 2.22
CA SER A 96 19.11 10.58 1.77
C SER A 96 20.03 10.01 2.85
N SER A 97 20.89 10.83 3.43
CA SER A 97 21.87 10.39 4.44
C SER A 97 21.24 9.89 5.74
N LYS A 98 20.08 10.43 6.10
CA LYS A 98 19.37 10.10 7.36
C LYS A 98 18.43 8.92 7.24
N MET A 99 17.94 8.61 6.03
CA MET A 99 17.00 7.52 5.80
C MET A 99 17.62 6.27 5.17
N SER A 100 18.85 6.32 4.69
CA SER A 100 19.52 5.18 4.04
C SER A 100 19.49 3.89 4.87
N PHE A 101 19.40 4.01 6.20
CA PHE A 101 19.33 2.85 7.10
C PHE A 101 18.13 1.94 6.83
N LEU A 102 16.98 2.46 6.41
CA LEU A 102 15.79 1.64 6.14
C LEU A 102 16.00 0.69 4.95
N ALA A 103 16.60 1.18 3.87
CA ALA A 103 16.77 0.38 2.65
C ALA A 103 18.05 -0.44 2.63
N TRP A 104 19.11 0.04 3.27
CA TRP A 104 20.46 -0.52 3.11
C TRP A 104 21.02 -1.22 4.35
N SER A 105 20.36 -1.10 5.52
CA SER A 105 20.78 -1.82 6.73
C SER A 105 20.62 -3.31 6.57
N LYS A 106 21.57 -4.02 7.20
CA LYS A 106 21.56 -5.48 7.32
C LYS A 106 21.58 -5.87 8.79
N VAL A 107 20.78 -6.83 9.17
CA VAL A 107 20.77 -7.45 10.50
C VAL A 107 21.23 -8.88 10.34
N ALA A 108 22.33 -9.25 10.98
CA ALA A 108 22.97 -10.57 10.82
C ALA A 108 23.22 -10.97 9.34
N GLY A 109 23.61 -10.00 8.48
CA GLY A 109 23.85 -10.23 7.05
C GLY A 109 22.60 -10.22 6.16
N ILE A 110 21.38 -10.21 6.75
CA ILE A 110 20.11 -10.21 6.02
C ILE A 110 19.64 -8.76 5.82
N PRO A 111 19.24 -8.35 4.59
CA PRO A 111 18.68 -7.02 4.37
C PRO A 111 17.45 -6.75 5.24
N LEU A 112 17.39 -5.58 5.88
CA LEU A 112 16.28 -5.20 6.76
C LEU A 112 14.92 -5.29 6.06
N ILE A 113 14.84 -4.90 4.80
CA ILE A 113 13.60 -4.96 4.00
C ILE A 113 13.05 -6.39 3.88
N LEU A 114 13.93 -7.39 3.81
CA LEU A 114 13.53 -8.80 3.74
C LEU A 114 12.96 -9.27 5.08
N ILE A 115 13.58 -8.86 6.19
CA ILE A 115 13.09 -9.14 7.54
C ILE A 115 11.70 -8.53 7.74
N VAL A 116 11.54 -7.26 7.36
CA VAL A 116 10.25 -6.55 7.42
C VAL A 116 9.19 -7.29 6.60
N PHE A 117 9.52 -7.69 5.36
CA PHE A 117 8.61 -8.44 4.50
C PHE A 117 8.13 -9.76 5.15
N PHE A 118 9.02 -10.53 5.77
CA PHE A 118 8.62 -11.77 6.45
C PHE A 118 7.82 -11.51 7.71
N VAL A 119 8.17 -10.48 8.48
CA VAL A 119 7.39 -10.08 9.67
C VAL A 119 5.99 -9.64 9.26
N GLU A 120 5.86 -8.78 8.23
CA GLU A 120 4.56 -8.41 7.68
C GLU A 120 3.78 -9.64 7.20
N THR A 121 4.42 -10.56 6.48
CA THR A 121 3.80 -11.81 6.02
C THR A 121 3.20 -12.59 7.18
N LEU A 122 3.94 -12.76 8.29
CA LEU A 122 3.45 -13.48 9.46
C LEU A 122 2.29 -12.76 10.14
N ILE A 123 2.37 -11.42 10.27
CA ILE A 123 1.30 -10.60 10.85
C ILE A 123 0.02 -10.75 10.01
N PHE A 124 0.12 -10.53 8.70
CA PHE A 124 -1.05 -10.61 7.82
C PHE A 124 -1.59 -12.04 7.70
N ALA A 125 -0.73 -13.07 7.71
CA ALA A 125 -1.17 -14.46 7.75
C ALA A 125 -1.97 -14.76 9.02
N PHE A 126 -1.49 -14.29 10.18
CA PHE A 126 -2.21 -14.43 11.44
C PHE A 126 -3.54 -13.66 11.41
N VAL A 127 -3.51 -12.38 11.04
CA VAL A 127 -4.71 -11.52 11.00
C VAL A 127 -5.78 -12.08 10.06
N ILE A 128 -5.41 -12.48 8.86
CA ILE A 128 -6.35 -12.93 7.84
C ILE A 128 -6.90 -14.33 8.15
N HIS A 129 -6.04 -15.28 8.59
CA HIS A 129 -6.46 -16.67 8.74
C HIS A 129 -6.91 -17.04 10.15
N ARG A 130 -6.50 -16.30 11.19
CA ARG A 130 -6.75 -16.68 12.60
C ARG A 130 -7.71 -15.76 13.35
N THR A 131 -7.99 -14.53 12.85
CA THR A 131 -8.83 -13.57 13.58
C THR A 131 -10.27 -13.53 13.09
N LYS A 132 -11.16 -12.94 13.92
CA LYS A 132 -12.54 -12.63 13.54
C LYS A 132 -12.59 -11.63 12.38
N PHE A 133 -11.65 -10.67 12.38
CA PHE A 133 -11.53 -9.67 11.32
C PHE A 133 -11.28 -10.33 9.95
N GLY A 134 -10.30 -11.24 9.85
CA GLY A 134 -10.03 -11.96 8.61
C GLY A 134 -11.24 -12.77 8.11
N ARG A 135 -11.93 -13.49 9.00
CA ARG A 135 -13.16 -14.21 8.63
C ARG A 135 -14.24 -13.27 8.09
N SER A 136 -14.38 -12.08 8.66
CA SER A 136 -15.33 -11.08 8.18
C SER A 136 -14.99 -10.58 6.77
N LEU A 137 -13.69 -10.46 6.40
CA LEU A 137 -13.28 -10.09 5.03
C LEU A 137 -13.78 -11.11 4.01
N TYR A 138 -13.58 -12.40 4.28
CA TYR A 138 -14.07 -13.47 3.39
C TYR A 138 -15.59 -13.50 3.30
N ALA A 139 -16.28 -13.31 4.43
CA ALA A 139 -17.74 -13.28 4.46
C ALA A 139 -18.29 -12.11 3.64
N ILE A 140 -17.77 -10.90 3.85
CA ILE A 140 -18.20 -9.68 3.13
C ILE A 140 -17.97 -9.84 1.63
N GLY A 141 -16.78 -10.30 1.24
CA GLY A 141 -16.43 -10.50 -0.17
C GLY A 141 -17.25 -11.58 -0.86
N SER A 142 -17.70 -12.61 -0.12
CA SER A 142 -18.59 -13.64 -0.68
C SER A 142 -20.02 -13.12 -0.87
N ASN A 143 -20.57 -12.40 0.10
CA ASN A 143 -21.87 -11.75 0.00
C ASN A 143 -22.02 -10.65 1.07
N ALA A 144 -21.82 -9.40 0.64
CA ALA A 144 -21.89 -8.24 1.52
C ALA A 144 -23.28 -8.05 2.15
N LYS A 145 -24.36 -8.31 1.40
CA LYS A 145 -25.75 -8.20 1.92
C LYS A 145 -26.00 -9.23 3.01
N ALA A 146 -25.71 -10.50 2.75
CA ALA A 146 -25.88 -11.56 3.74
C ALA A 146 -25.01 -11.32 5.00
N SER A 147 -23.78 -10.85 4.84
CA SER A 147 -22.89 -10.51 5.94
C SER A 147 -23.46 -9.40 6.82
N ARG A 148 -24.08 -8.38 6.21
CA ARG A 148 -24.74 -7.30 6.95
C ARG A 148 -25.94 -7.80 7.76
N PHE A 149 -26.76 -8.68 7.17
CA PHE A 149 -27.89 -9.32 7.89
C PHE A 149 -27.41 -10.23 9.03
N SER A 150 -26.24 -10.82 8.92
CA SER A 150 -25.60 -11.61 10.00
C SER A 150 -24.92 -10.75 11.08
N GLY A 151 -25.11 -9.42 11.08
CA GLY A 151 -24.61 -8.51 12.10
C GLY A 151 -23.15 -8.08 11.90
N ILE A 152 -22.50 -8.40 10.77
CA ILE A 152 -21.15 -7.93 10.47
C ILE A 152 -21.21 -6.44 10.10
N LYS A 153 -20.38 -5.63 10.76
CA LYS A 153 -20.30 -4.17 10.53
C LYS A 153 -19.50 -3.87 9.25
N THR A 154 -20.07 -4.18 8.09
CA THR A 154 -19.41 -4.12 6.78
C THR A 154 -18.77 -2.77 6.49
N ASN A 155 -19.45 -1.66 6.80
CA ASN A 155 -18.94 -0.30 6.56
C ASN A 155 -17.70 0.00 7.40
N GLN A 156 -17.70 -0.37 8.69
CA GLN A 156 -16.54 -0.14 9.56
C GLN A 156 -15.32 -0.96 9.10
N ILE A 157 -15.56 -2.21 8.68
CA ILE A 157 -14.51 -3.08 8.16
C ILE A 157 -13.94 -2.52 6.85
N LYS A 158 -14.79 -2.00 5.96
CA LYS A 158 -14.35 -1.35 4.72
C LYS A 158 -13.45 -0.15 5.02
N VAL A 159 -13.87 0.78 5.87
CA VAL A 159 -13.06 1.94 6.27
C VAL A 159 -11.72 1.49 6.87
N LEU A 160 -11.75 0.52 7.80
CA LEU A 160 -10.54 0.01 8.44
C LEU A 160 -9.55 -0.60 7.43
N VAL A 161 -10.04 -1.39 6.47
CA VAL A 161 -9.19 -2.01 5.44
C VAL A 161 -8.53 -0.96 4.56
N PHE A 162 -9.26 0.05 4.09
CA PHE A 162 -8.68 1.13 3.30
C PHE A 162 -7.69 1.98 4.12
N THR A 163 -7.98 2.23 5.40
CA THR A 163 -7.05 2.93 6.31
C THR A 163 -5.75 2.14 6.48
N LEU A 164 -5.84 0.83 6.71
CA LEU A 164 -4.66 -0.04 6.79
C LEU A 164 -3.92 -0.10 5.45
N SER A 165 -4.64 -0.10 4.31
CA SER A 165 -4.03 -0.02 2.98
C SER A 165 -3.20 1.25 2.83
N GLY A 166 -3.77 2.40 3.20
CA GLY A 166 -3.07 3.68 3.16
C GLY A 166 -1.87 3.75 4.11
N LEU A 167 -2.01 3.22 5.34
CA LEU A 167 -0.91 3.15 6.30
C LEU A 167 0.26 2.31 5.76
N CYS A 168 -0.01 1.12 5.24
CA CYS A 168 1.03 0.25 4.66
C CYS A 168 1.61 0.83 3.36
N ALA A 169 0.80 1.53 2.56
CA ALA A 169 1.29 2.28 1.41
C ALA A 169 2.25 3.40 1.85
N GLY A 170 1.90 4.16 2.89
CA GLY A 170 2.80 5.15 3.49
C GLY A 170 4.11 4.52 3.98
N PHE A 171 4.02 3.40 4.69
CA PHE A 171 5.20 2.65 5.15
C PHE A 171 6.08 2.19 3.98
N ALA A 172 5.50 1.63 2.93
CA ALA A 172 6.23 1.27 1.72
C ALA A 172 6.85 2.49 1.02
N GLY A 173 6.18 3.64 1.06
CA GLY A 173 6.70 4.93 0.58
C GLY A 173 7.98 5.35 1.28
N LEU A 174 8.07 5.16 2.62
CA LEU A 174 9.29 5.43 3.39
C LEU A 174 10.48 4.57 2.92
N PHE A 175 10.26 3.28 2.68
CA PHE A 175 11.30 2.40 2.13
C PHE A 175 11.70 2.83 0.71
N LEU A 176 10.74 3.26 -0.09
CA LEU A 176 11.00 3.68 -1.46
C LEU A 176 11.86 4.95 -1.52
N ILE A 177 11.53 5.99 -0.75
CA ILE A 177 12.37 7.21 -0.69
C ILE A 177 13.74 6.95 -0.06
N SER A 178 13.81 6.02 0.92
CA SER A 178 15.09 5.55 1.48
C SER A 178 15.95 4.87 0.41
N LYS A 179 15.37 4.01 -0.42
CA LYS A 179 16.06 3.30 -1.51
C LYS A 179 16.52 4.24 -2.61
N LEU A 180 15.67 5.20 -3.00
CA LEU A 180 15.97 6.16 -4.08
C LEU A 180 16.85 7.32 -3.61
N GLY A 181 17.00 7.52 -2.30
CA GLY A 181 17.74 8.64 -1.71
C GLY A 181 17.09 10.00 -1.98
N SER A 182 15.83 10.03 -2.40
CA SER A 182 15.13 11.28 -2.69
C SER A 182 13.61 11.10 -2.63
N ALA A 183 12.89 12.14 -2.19
CA ALA A 183 11.45 12.24 -2.30
C ALA A 183 11.09 13.06 -3.56
N ARG A 184 10.27 12.49 -4.44
CA ARG A 184 9.85 13.12 -5.71
C ARG A 184 8.37 12.81 -5.97
N ALA A 185 7.65 13.75 -6.57
CA ALA A 185 6.25 13.55 -6.92
C ALA A 185 6.02 12.50 -8.05
N SER A 186 7.08 12.14 -8.78
CA SER A 186 7.04 11.13 -9.85
C SER A 186 7.27 9.69 -9.40
N ILE A 187 7.64 9.45 -8.12
CA ILE A 187 7.93 8.08 -7.64
C ILE A 187 6.69 7.18 -7.63
N ALA A 188 6.94 5.89 -7.64
CA ALA A 188 5.93 4.82 -7.55
C ALA A 188 4.88 4.80 -8.66
N LYS A 189 5.05 5.51 -9.79
CA LYS A 189 4.13 5.41 -10.94
C LYS A 189 4.12 3.98 -11.47
N GLY A 190 2.92 3.41 -11.68
CA GLY A 190 2.74 2.05 -12.18
C GLY A 190 2.74 0.96 -11.10
N TYR A 191 3.20 1.25 -9.88
CA TYR A 191 3.24 0.25 -8.80
C TYR A 191 1.84 -0.21 -8.37
N GLU A 192 0.81 0.62 -8.57
CA GLU A 192 -0.58 0.25 -8.34
C GLU A 192 -0.97 -1.00 -9.14
N MET A 193 -0.64 -1.03 -10.43
CA MET A 193 -0.94 -2.18 -11.29
C MET A 193 -0.08 -3.41 -10.95
N GLU A 194 1.21 -3.19 -10.64
CA GLU A 194 2.10 -4.28 -10.24
C GLU A 194 1.60 -4.98 -8.97
N VAL A 195 1.21 -4.22 -7.95
CA VAL A 195 0.76 -4.76 -6.67
C VAL A 195 -0.55 -5.53 -6.82
N ILE A 196 -1.49 -5.03 -7.63
CA ILE A 196 -2.73 -5.73 -7.96
C ILE A 196 -2.43 -7.01 -8.73
N ALA A 197 -1.55 -6.95 -9.74
CA ALA A 197 -1.14 -8.11 -10.52
C ALA A 197 -0.48 -9.19 -9.65
N MET A 198 0.39 -8.82 -8.70
CA MET A 198 1.00 -9.74 -7.73
C MET A 198 -0.07 -10.47 -6.90
N ALA A 199 -1.09 -9.76 -6.44
CA ALA A 199 -2.16 -10.35 -5.64
C ALA A 199 -3.03 -11.30 -6.48
N ILE A 200 -3.41 -10.90 -7.70
CA ILE A 200 -4.24 -11.72 -8.61
C ILE A 200 -3.48 -12.96 -9.07
N LEU A 201 -2.21 -12.81 -9.47
CA LEU A 201 -1.35 -13.95 -9.86
C LEU A 201 -1.18 -14.92 -8.69
N GLY A 202 -1.16 -14.40 -7.46
CA GLY A 202 -1.19 -15.18 -6.23
C GLY A 202 -2.53 -15.87 -5.93
N GLY A 203 -3.52 -15.79 -6.85
CA GLY A 203 -4.81 -16.46 -6.71
C GLY A 203 -5.82 -15.71 -5.83
N VAL A 204 -5.63 -14.41 -5.60
CA VAL A 204 -6.65 -13.57 -4.94
C VAL A 204 -7.72 -13.18 -5.96
N SER A 205 -8.98 -13.45 -5.63
CA SER A 205 -10.11 -13.14 -6.51
C SER A 205 -10.47 -11.66 -6.49
N THR A 206 -10.59 -11.05 -7.65
CA THR A 206 -11.10 -9.67 -7.80
C THR A 206 -12.60 -9.55 -7.51
N ALA A 207 -13.33 -10.68 -7.58
CA ALA A 207 -14.74 -10.72 -7.21
C ALA A 207 -14.96 -10.83 -5.68
N GLY A 208 -13.89 -10.90 -4.91
CA GLY A 208 -13.93 -11.01 -3.45
C GLY A 208 -14.03 -12.44 -2.92
N GLY A 209 -13.92 -12.57 -1.61
CA GLY A 209 -14.19 -13.78 -0.83
C GLY A 209 -13.22 -14.94 -1.02
N LYS A 210 -12.18 -14.83 -1.87
CA LYS A 210 -11.23 -15.91 -2.14
C LYS A 210 -9.80 -15.37 -2.24
N GLY A 211 -8.86 -16.02 -1.57
CA GLY A 211 -7.43 -15.69 -1.61
C GLY A 211 -6.70 -16.28 -0.40
N LYS A 212 -5.39 -16.45 -0.51
CA LYS A 212 -4.51 -16.92 0.59
C LYS A 212 -3.26 -16.07 0.63
N VAL A 213 -2.76 -15.77 1.84
CA VAL A 213 -1.53 -14.98 2.03
C VAL A 213 -0.33 -15.65 1.35
N LEU A 214 -0.23 -16.97 1.44
CA LEU A 214 0.85 -17.71 0.76
C LEU A 214 0.83 -17.48 -0.77
N GLY A 215 -0.37 -17.44 -1.37
CA GLY A 215 -0.52 -17.13 -2.79
C GLY A 215 0.01 -15.73 -3.11
N ALA A 216 -0.38 -14.71 -2.31
CA ALA A 216 0.13 -13.35 -2.48
C ALA A 216 1.66 -13.28 -2.37
N VAL A 217 2.27 -14.01 -1.44
CA VAL A 217 3.74 -14.14 -1.32
C VAL A 217 4.34 -14.72 -2.60
N LEU A 218 3.78 -15.81 -3.11
CA LEU A 218 4.25 -16.41 -4.37
C LEU A 218 4.10 -15.44 -5.56
N GLY A 219 3.01 -14.67 -5.60
CA GLY A 219 2.80 -13.63 -6.60
C GLY A 219 3.89 -12.54 -6.55
N VAL A 220 4.29 -12.09 -5.34
CA VAL A 220 5.40 -11.13 -5.15
C VAL A 220 6.69 -11.69 -5.74
N PHE A 221 7.05 -12.92 -5.38
CA PHE A 221 8.29 -13.53 -5.90
C PHE A 221 8.22 -13.76 -7.41
N SER A 222 7.08 -14.20 -7.94
CA SER A 222 6.91 -14.44 -9.38
C SER A 222 7.12 -13.17 -10.21
N ILE A 223 6.44 -12.07 -9.85
CA ILE A 223 6.60 -10.78 -10.53
C ILE A 223 8.00 -10.21 -10.29
N GLY A 224 8.52 -10.34 -9.06
CA GLY A 224 9.88 -9.88 -8.71
C GLY A 224 10.96 -10.57 -9.55
N PHE A 225 10.92 -11.90 -9.68
CA PHE A 225 11.86 -12.66 -10.51
C PHE A 225 11.70 -12.35 -11.99
N LEU A 226 10.46 -12.22 -12.48
CA LEU A 226 10.19 -11.84 -13.86
C LEU A 226 10.80 -10.46 -14.18
N ARG A 227 10.57 -9.48 -13.32
CA ARG A 227 11.12 -8.13 -13.48
C ARG A 227 12.64 -8.11 -13.43
N TYR A 228 13.24 -8.86 -12.51
CA TYR A 228 14.69 -8.99 -12.42
C TYR A 228 15.27 -9.66 -13.67
N GLY A 229 14.64 -10.73 -14.15
CA GLY A 229 15.04 -11.42 -15.38
C GLY A 229 14.97 -10.53 -16.63
N LEU A 230 13.86 -9.77 -16.79
CA LEU A 230 13.72 -8.81 -17.88
C LEU A 230 14.80 -7.71 -17.81
N GLY A 231 15.16 -7.24 -16.60
CA GLY A 231 16.23 -6.28 -16.39
C GLY A 231 17.60 -6.78 -16.83
N ILE A 232 17.91 -8.08 -16.63
CA ILE A 232 19.17 -8.69 -17.10
C ILE A 232 19.23 -8.70 -18.64
N VAL A 233 18.10 -8.90 -19.32
CA VAL A 233 18.03 -8.95 -20.81
C VAL A 233 17.87 -7.55 -21.42
N ASN A 234 17.98 -6.47 -20.60
CA ASN A 234 17.79 -5.08 -21.02
C ASN A 234 16.42 -4.79 -21.67
N VAL A 235 15.40 -5.57 -21.34
CA VAL A 235 14.01 -5.29 -21.72
C VAL A 235 13.41 -4.38 -20.67
N SER A 236 12.91 -3.20 -21.08
CA SER A 236 12.20 -2.30 -20.16
C SER A 236 10.99 -3.00 -19.58
N SER A 237 10.88 -3.03 -18.27
CA SER A 237 9.75 -3.63 -17.54
C SER A 237 8.63 -2.62 -17.24
N GLN A 238 8.64 -1.47 -17.94
CA GLN A 238 7.60 -0.45 -17.85
C GLN A 238 6.63 -0.56 -19.01
#